data_b98693c29a7c5aac1b645d0acc254e7f
#
_entry.id   b98693c29a7c5aac1b645d0acc254e7f
#
_cell.length_a   1.000
_cell.length_b   1.000
_cell.length_c   1.000
_cell.angle_alpha   90.00
_cell.angle_beta   90.00
_cell.angle_gamma   90.00
#
_symmetry.space_group_name_H-M   'P 1'
#
loop_
_entity.id
_entity.type
_entity.pdbx_description
1 polymer ?
#
loop_
_entity_poly.entity_id
_entity_poly.type
_entity_poly.pdbx_seq_one_letter_code
_entity_poly.pdbx_strand_id
1 'polypeptide(L)'
;MQAVYEVAEATGLFVANDIKVRLRPYQYFKLGEDKKDFIHIFGNIMEGRSTEQKAGLSKKIIERLNEMFPEISILSINIREFEKSTYSNKALIHPLNVTNDRHFDIEKQTRDVLK
;
A
#
# COMPACT_ATOMS: atom_id res chain seq x y z
N MET A 1 4.04 3.48 -11.44
CA MET A 1 3.54 2.35 -10.61
C MET A 1 4.67 1.44 -10.16
N GLN A 2 5.53 1.03 -11.05
CA GLN A 2 6.63 0.12 -10.72
C GLN A 2 7.54 0.66 -9.60
N ALA A 3 7.87 1.94 -9.63
CA ALA A 3 8.72 2.55 -8.62
C ALA A 3 8.09 2.47 -7.22
N VAL A 4 6.81 2.74 -7.10
CA VAL A 4 6.10 2.65 -5.82
C VAL A 4 6.09 1.22 -5.31
N TYR A 5 5.82 0.26 -6.21
CA TYR A 5 5.87 -1.16 -5.88
C TYR A 5 7.25 -1.56 -5.35
N GLU A 6 8.31 -1.17 -6.04
CA GLU A 6 9.68 -1.52 -5.66
C GLU A 6 10.07 -0.93 -4.31
N VAL A 7 9.69 0.32 -4.05
CA VAL A 7 9.97 0.95 -2.75
C VAL A 7 9.23 0.21 -1.64
N ALA A 8 7.96 -0.09 -1.84
CA ALA A 8 7.17 -0.81 -0.85
C ALA A 8 7.75 -2.20 -0.57
N GLU A 9 8.12 -2.93 -1.63
CA GLU A 9 8.73 -4.25 -1.48
C GLU A 9 10.06 -4.18 -0.72
N ALA A 10 10.88 -3.21 -1.03
CA ALA A 10 12.20 -3.05 -0.42
C ALA A 10 12.14 -2.74 1.07
N THR A 11 11.03 -2.25 1.60
CA THR A 11 10.90 -2.01 3.03
C THR A 11 10.87 -3.30 3.86
N GLY A 12 10.53 -4.42 3.24
CA GLY A 12 10.34 -5.68 3.94
C GLY A 12 9.08 -5.76 4.79
N LEU A 13 8.22 -4.74 4.72
CA LEU A 13 6.98 -4.69 5.50
C LEU A 13 5.87 -5.55 4.91
N PHE A 14 5.98 -5.88 3.63
CA PHE A 14 4.92 -6.57 2.89
C PHE A 14 5.48 -7.72 2.08
N VAL A 15 4.67 -8.73 1.85
CA VAL A 15 4.97 -9.77 0.87
C VAL A 15 4.62 -9.24 -0.51
N ALA A 16 5.45 -9.55 -1.51
CA ALA A 16 5.28 -9.04 -2.86
C ALA A 16 3.86 -9.23 -3.42
N ASN A 17 3.28 -10.41 -3.17
CA ASN A 17 1.93 -10.72 -3.66
C ASN A 17 0.82 -9.88 -3.01
N ASP A 18 1.12 -9.24 -1.89
CA ASP A 18 0.15 -8.39 -1.19
C ASP A 18 0.23 -6.93 -1.62
N ILE A 19 1.26 -6.57 -2.38
CA ILE A 19 1.45 -5.20 -2.83
C ILE A 19 0.71 -5.00 -4.14
N LYS A 20 -0.25 -4.09 -4.13
CA LYS A 20 -1.02 -3.74 -5.31
C LYS A 20 -0.92 -2.24 -5.54
N VAL A 21 -0.49 -1.86 -6.72
CA VAL A 21 -0.35 -0.45 -7.10
C VAL A 21 -1.15 -0.21 -8.36
N ARG A 22 -1.95 0.84 -8.35
CA ARG A 22 -2.70 1.25 -9.52
C ARG A 22 -2.69 2.76 -9.64
N LEU A 23 -2.83 3.23 -10.85
CA LEU A 23 -2.79 4.64 -11.18
C LEU A 23 -4.10 5.06 -11.83
N ARG A 24 -4.64 6.17 -11.37
CA ARG A 24 -5.81 6.77 -12.00
C ARG A 24 -5.49 8.21 -12.37
N PRO A 25 -5.28 8.52 -13.65
CA PRO A 25 -5.14 9.90 -14.10
C PRO A 25 -6.47 10.61 -14.00
N TYR A 26 -6.45 11.89 -13.59
CA TYR A 26 -7.64 12.72 -13.59
C TYR A 26 -7.57 13.68 -14.77
N GLN A 27 -8.63 13.70 -15.56
CA GLN A 27 -8.76 14.60 -16.69
C GLN A 27 -9.20 15.99 -16.23
N TYR A 28 -10.03 16.07 -15.19
CA TYR A 28 -10.54 17.31 -14.67
C TYR A 28 -10.13 17.48 -13.21
N PHE A 29 -9.44 18.57 -12.96
CA PHE A 29 -9.00 18.92 -11.60
C PHE A 29 -8.67 20.41 -11.55
N LYS A 30 -8.57 20.95 -10.35
CA LYS A 30 -8.15 22.32 -10.14
C LYS A 30 -7.14 22.38 -9.00
N LEU A 31 -6.06 23.11 -9.23
CA LEU A 31 -5.00 23.33 -8.26
C LEU A 31 -4.87 24.83 -7.94
N GLY A 32 -4.01 25.17 -6.99
CA GLY A 32 -3.69 26.55 -6.68
C GLY A 32 -3.04 27.25 -7.87
N GLU A 33 -2.97 28.56 -7.82
CA GLU A 33 -2.68 29.46 -8.96
C GLU A 33 -1.47 29.08 -9.80
N ASP A 34 -0.37 28.71 -9.16
CA ASP A 34 0.89 28.43 -9.85
C ASP A 34 1.23 26.94 -9.96
N LYS A 35 0.28 26.07 -9.62
CA LYS A 35 0.50 24.61 -9.67
C LYS A 35 -0.18 24.02 -10.89
N LYS A 36 0.53 23.15 -11.60
CA LYS A 36 0.05 22.53 -12.83
C LYS A 36 -0.29 21.06 -12.67
N ASP A 37 0.50 20.35 -11.88
CA ASP A 37 0.38 18.90 -11.74
C ASP A 37 0.47 18.48 -10.30
N PHE A 38 -0.06 17.31 -10.02
CA PHE A 38 0.06 16.72 -8.70
C PHE A 38 0.03 15.20 -8.78
N ILE A 39 0.64 14.57 -7.80
CA ILE A 39 0.48 13.14 -7.55
C ILE A 39 0.14 12.99 -6.07
N HIS A 40 -0.97 12.33 -5.80
CA HIS A 40 -1.31 11.96 -4.44
C HIS A 40 -1.52 10.46 -4.36
N ILE A 41 -0.94 9.84 -3.34
CA ILE A 41 -1.03 8.40 -3.14
C ILE A 41 -1.87 8.12 -1.90
N PHE A 42 -2.84 7.23 -2.05
CA PHE A 42 -3.59 6.66 -0.94
C PHE A 42 -3.01 5.29 -0.66
N GLY A 43 -2.24 5.18 0.42
CA GLY A 43 -1.68 3.91 0.84
C GLY A 43 -2.58 3.27 1.89
N ASN A 44 -3.12 2.11 1.58
CA ASN A 44 -3.99 1.37 2.49
C ASN A 44 -3.27 0.10 2.90
N ILE A 45 -3.01 -0.05 4.19
CA ILE A 45 -2.27 -1.19 4.73
C ILE A 45 -3.00 -1.78 5.92
N MET A 46 -2.70 -3.04 6.20
CA MET A 46 -3.21 -3.72 7.39
C MET A 46 -2.61 -3.09 8.64
N GLU A 47 -3.40 -2.98 9.70
CA GLU A 47 -2.89 -2.54 10.99
C GLU A 47 -1.76 -3.43 11.49
N GLY A 48 -0.96 -2.91 12.41
CA GLY A 48 0.09 -3.66 13.06
C GLY A 48 1.50 -3.12 12.82
N ARG A 49 1.69 -2.22 11.85
CA ARG A 49 2.98 -1.58 11.65
C ARG A 49 3.10 -0.38 12.58
N SER A 50 4.32 -0.10 13.02
CA SER A 50 4.57 1.04 13.89
C SER A 50 4.44 2.36 13.14
N THR A 51 4.32 3.45 13.87
CA THR A 51 4.30 4.79 13.30
C THR A 51 5.58 5.06 12.51
N GLU A 52 6.73 4.62 13.04
CA GLU A 52 8.02 4.80 12.39
C GLU A 52 8.10 4.02 11.07
N GLN A 53 7.56 2.81 11.03
CA GLN A 53 7.53 2.00 9.81
C GLN A 53 6.66 2.68 8.74
N LYS A 54 5.50 3.17 9.13
CA LYS A 54 4.59 3.86 8.21
C LYS A 54 5.18 5.17 7.72
N ALA A 55 5.79 5.94 8.60
CA ALA A 55 6.44 7.19 8.23
C ALA A 55 7.62 6.95 7.28
N GLY A 56 8.40 5.91 7.53
CA GLY A 56 9.51 5.51 6.66
C GLY A 56 9.04 5.12 5.27
N LEU A 57 7.96 4.36 5.19
CA LEU A 57 7.36 3.98 3.91
C LEU A 57 6.93 5.23 3.12
N SER A 58 6.18 6.13 3.75
CA SER A 58 5.71 7.36 3.13
C SER A 58 6.87 8.19 2.60
N LYS A 59 7.87 8.40 3.43
CA LYS A 59 9.03 9.22 3.08
C LYS A 59 9.79 8.65 1.90
N LYS A 60 10.06 7.35 1.91
CA LYS A 60 10.80 6.70 0.83
C LYS A 60 10.06 6.76 -0.50
N ILE A 61 8.75 6.60 -0.48
CA ILE A 61 7.94 6.71 -1.69
C ILE A 61 8.04 8.13 -2.26
N ILE A 62 7.87 9.14 -1.42
CA ILE A 62 7.92 10.53 -1.88
C ILE A 62 9.33 10.90 -2.37
N GLU A 63 10.36 10.44 -1.69
CA GLU A 63 11.73 10.67 -2.13
C GLU A 63 11.95 10.09 -3.53
N ARG A 64 11.47 8.89 -3.77
CA ARG A 64 11.59 8.24 -5.08
C ARG A 64 10.83 9.00 -6.17
N LEU A 65 9.60 9.41 -5.87
CA LEU A 65 8.82 10.19 -6.84
C LEU A 65 9.46 11.54 -7.12
N ASN A 66 10.05 12.17 -6.12
CA ASN A 66 10.75 13.43 -6.30
C ASN A 66 11.96 13.30 -7.22
N GLU A 67 12.66 12.18 -7.14
CA GLU A 67 13.76 11.90 -8.07
C GLU A 67 13.27 11.74 -9.51
N MET A 68 12.12 11.07 -9.68
CA MET A 68 11.56 10.81 -11.01
C MET A 68 10.88 12.03 -11.63
N PHE A 69 10.27 12.86 -10.80
CA PHE A 69 9.45 13.99 -11.25
C PHE A 69 9.83 15.26 -10.50
N PRO A 70 11.06 15.77 -10.70
CA PRO A 70 11.53 16.93 -9.95
C PRO A 70 10.73 18.20 -10.25
N GLU A 71 10.02 18.24 -11.37
CA GLU A 71 9.21 19.40 -11.77
C GLU A 71 7.82 19.39 -11.14
N ILE A 72 7.37 18.26 -10.60
CA ILE A 72 6.05 18.18 -9.95
C ILE A 72 6.19 18.62 -8.51
N SER A 73 5.60 19.75 -8.16
CA SER A 73 5.75 20.35 -6.85
C SER A 73 4.81 19.77 -5.80
N ILE A 74 3.74 19.12 -6.22
CA ILE A 74 2.78 18.52 -5.30
C ILE A 74 2.89 17.00 -5.37
N LEU A 75 3.66 16.44 -4.46
CA LEU A 75 3.81 15.00 -4.30
C LEU A 75 3.43 14.68 -2.86
N SER A 76 2.40 13.90 -2.66
CA SER A 76 1.92 13.60 -1.32
C SER A 76 1.45 12.16 -1.20
N ILE A 77 1.44 11.68 0.03
CA ILE A 77 0.97 10.34 0.34
C ILE A 77 0.33 10.34 1.72
N ASN A 78 -0.71 9.58 1.88
CA ASN A 78 -1.34 9.33 3.16
C ASN A 78 -1.47 7.82 3.36
N ILE A 79 -1.01 7.34 4.50
CA ILE A 79 -1.10 5.93 4.86
C ILE A 79 -2.30 5.75 5.78
N ARG A 80 -3.21 4.87 5.37
CA ARG A 80 -4.37 4.47 6.15
C ARG A 80 -4.26 3.00 6.52
N GLU A 81 -4.78 2.68 7.69
CA GLU A 81 -4.82 1.30 8.14
C GLU A 81 -6.25 0.77 8.08
N PHE A 82 -6.38 -0.52 7.72
CA PHE A 82 -7.67 -1.19 7.86
C PHE A 82 -7.57 -2.23 8.98
N GLU A 83 -8.71 -2.49 9.59
CA GLU A 83 -8.80 -3.38 10.74
C GLU A 83 -8.69 -4.83 10.30
N LYS A 84 -7.81 -5.55 10.96
CA LYS A 84 -7.62 -6.96 10.70
C LYS A 84 -8.90 -7.75 10.94
N SER A 85 -9.66 -7.38 11.97
CA SER A 85 -10.88 -8.08 12.35
C SER A 85 -12.00 -7.98 11.33
N THR A 86 -11.99 -6.94 10.50
CA THR A 86 -13.04 -6.73 9.49
C THR A 86 -12.57 -7.04 8.07
N TYR A 87 -11.29 -7.35 7.90
CA TYR A 87 -10.72 -7.67 6.61
C TYR A 87 -10.93 -9.14 6.27
N SER A 88 -11.28 -9.40 5.01
CA SER A 88 -11.36 -10.77 4.51
C SER A 88 -10.85 -10.82 3.08
N ASN A 89 -10.35 -11.97 2.71
CA ASN A 89 -9.95 -12.23 1.33
C ASN A 89 -10.19 -13.69 0.99
N LYS A 90 -9.98 -14.05 -0.26
CA LYS A 90 -10.24 -15.40 -0.76
C LYS A 90 -9.42 -16.46 -0.02
N ALA A 91 -8.17 -16.18 0.30
CA ALA A 91 -7.31 -17.15 0.98
C ALA A 91 -7.82 -17.48 2.38
N LEU A 92 -8.45 -16.52 3.06
CA LEU A 92 -8.99 -16.74 4.40
C LEU A 92 -10.27 -17.58 4.40
N ILE A 93 -11.07 -17.50 3.35
CA ILE A 93 -12.33 -18.22 3.28
C ILE A 93 -12.26 -19.54 2.50
N HIS A 94 -11.19 -19.81 1.76
CA HIS A 94 -11.00 -21.02 0.97
C HIS A 94 -9.71 -21.72 1.38
N PRO A 95 -9.76 -22.70 2.30
CA PRO A 95 -8.55 -23.39 2.75
C PRO A 95 -7.70 -23.98 1.63
N LEU A 96 -8.35 -24.42 0.54
CA LEU A 96 -7.65 -25.01 -0.59
C LEU A 96 -6.86 -24.00 -1.43
N ASN A 97 -7.09 -22.72 -1.21
CA ASN A 97 -6.38 -21.64 -1.88
C ASN A 97 -5.25 -21.04 -1.03
N VAL A 98 -4.99 -21.63 0.12
CA VAL A 98 -3.96 -21.15 1.02
C VAL A 98 -2.60 -21.39 0.39
N THR A 99 -1.78 -20.34 0.31
CA THR A 99 -0.40 -20.41 -0.11
C THR A 99 0.48 -20.29 1.13
N ASN A 100 1.75 -20.61 0.97
CA ASN A 100 2.72 -20.48 2.06
C ASN A 100 3.06 -19.03 2.31
N ASP A 101 2.08 -18.29 2.67
CA ASP A 101 2.29 -16.94 3.03
C ASP A 101 2.78 -16.86 4.41
N ARG A 102 3.52 -16.21 4.58
CA ARG A 102 4.53 -15.78 5.32
C ARG A 102 4.32 -15.45 6.76
N HIS A 103 3.49 -14.69 7.17
CA HIS A 103 3.60 -14.16 8.51
C HIS A 103 2.53 -14.60 9.45
N PHE A 104 1.73 -15.54 9.05
CA PHE A 104 0.77 -16.12 9.97
C PHE A 104 0.30 -17.45 9.44
N ASP A 105 -0.32 -18.21 10.29
CA ASP A 105 -0.87 -19.50 9.95
C ASP A 105 -2.22 -19.29 9.27
N ILE A 106 -2.21 -19.16 7.95
CA ILE A 106 -3.42 -18.95 7.16
C ILE A 106 -4.37 -20.12 7.31
N GLU A 107 -3.85 -21.34 7.31
CA GLU A 107 -4.64 -22.52 7.46
C GLU A 107 -5.39 -22.53 8.77
N LYS A 108 -4.72 -22.20 9.86
CA LYS A 108 -5.34 -22.10 11.16
C LYS A 108 -6.41 -21.01 11.19
N GLN A 109 -6.11 -19.84 10.64
CA GLN A 109 -7.08 -18.75 10.58
C GLN A 109 -8.31 -19.13 9.79
N THR A 110 -8.13 -19.81 8.67
CA THR A 110 -9.23 -20.25 7.83
C THR A 110 -10.12 -21.23 8.58
N ARG A 111 -9.55 -22.18 9.30
CA ARG A 111 -10.31 -23.12 10.12
C ARG A 111 -11.08 -22.40 11.21
N ASP A 112 -10.49 -21.42 11.86
CA ASP A 112 -11.14 -20.64 12.90
C ASP A 112 -12.33 -19.85 12.36
N VAL A 113 -12.20 -19.31 11.15
CA VAL A 113 -13.28 -18.59 10.48
C VAL A 113 -14.44 -19.54 10.11
N LEU A 114 -14.12 -20.76 9.70
CA LEU A 114 -15.13 -21.71 9.24
C LEU A 114 -15.86 -22.41 10.38
N LYS A 115 -15.42 -22.28 11.58
CA LYS A 115 -16.13 -22.80 12.76
C LYS A 115 -17.28 -21.91 13.12
#